data_bede2f2976f226a9db8657e34733dfa7
#
_entry.id   bede2f2976f226a9db8657e34733dfa7
#
_cell.length_a   1.000
_cell.length_b   1.000
_cell.length_c   1.000
_cell.angle_alpha   90.00
_cell.angle_beta   90.00
_cell.angle_gamma   90.00
#
_symmetry.space_group_name_H-M   'P 1'
#
loop_
_entity.id
_entity.type
_entity.pdbx_description
1 polymer ?
#
loop_
_entity_poly.entity_id
_entity_poly.type
_entity_poly.pdbx_seq_one_letter_code
_entity_poly.pdbx_strand_id
1 'polypeptide(L)'
;MEQPRTDEDQQLVARTQDGNAGAFDQLVVKYTPRLYGLVYNMTSNHEDTNDLLQDIFSKAYKSIRGFRGKSSFYTWIHSIAVNMTLNFLKKRGRRFHLSLDDVDASIQNDKKFLEVTQTSSPVREADLSELQRRLNEAMMKLSDEHRAVVTMFHIQGMPHAEISKILNVSEGTVRSRLFYANRQLQNYLDEFRKNPVS
;
A
#
# COMPACT_ATOMS: atom_id res chain seq x y z
N MET A 1 -13.72 -12.31 -0.09
CA MET A 1 -13.43 -11.23 0.88
C MET A 1 -14.60 -10.27 0.85
N GLU A 2 -15.39 -10.22 1.94
CA GLU A 2 -16.52 -9.29 2.05
C GLU A 2 -16.01 -7.84 2.01
N GLN A 3 -16.59 -7.03 1.10
CA GLN A 3 -16.45 -5.58 1.18
C GLN A 3 -17.08 -5.12 2.51
N PRO A 4 -16.46 -4.20 3.27
CA PRO A 4 -17.04 -3.70 4.50
C PRO A 4 -18.42 -3.11 4.22
N ARG A 5 -19.38 -3.46 5.08
CA ARG A 5 -20.80 -3.09 4.96
C ARG A 5 -20.93 -1.57 4.80
N THR A 6 -21.38 -1.17 3.64
CA THR A 6 -21.51 0.25 3.23
C THR A 6 -22.39 1.05 4.20
N ASP A 7 -23.42 0.41 4.79
CA ASP A 7 -24.36 1.06 5.70
C ASP A 7 -23.75 1.41 7.04
N GLU A 8 -22.90 0.54 7.61
CA GLU A 8 -22.18 0.80 8.87
C GLU A 8 -21.19 1.96 8.71
N ASP A 9 -20.44 1.97 7.62
CA ASP A 9 -19.50 3.06 7.33
C ASP A 9 -20.21 4.40 7.16
N GLN A 10 -21.37 4.41 6.48
CA GLN A 10 -22.18 5.62 6.31
C GLN A 10 -22.65 6.18 7.66
N GLN A 11 -23.09 5.33 8.57
CA GLN A 11 -23.50 5.73 9.92
C GLN A 11 -22.32 6.29 10.73
N LEU A 12 -21.14 5.63 10.67
CA LEU A 12 -19.93 6.09 11.35
C LEU A 12 -19.47 7.45 10.79
N VAL A 13 -19.50 7.61 9.47
CA VAL A 13 -19.17 8.87 8.79
C VAL A 13 -20.12 9.98 9.21
N ALA A 14 -21.43 9.75 9.17
CA ALA A 14 -22.42 10.76 9.57
C ALA A 14 -22.22 11.21 11.03
N ARG A 15 -22.06 10.25 11.95
CA ARG A 15 -21.78 10.55 13.36
C ARG A 15 -20.47 11.32 13.53
N THR A 16 -19.43 11.02 12.74
CA THR A 16 -18.17 11.75 12.78
C THR A 16 -18.36 13.18 12.26
N GLN A 17 -19.14 13.39 11.20
CA GLN A 17 -19.47 14.70 10.65
C GLN A 17 -20.24 15.56 11.66
N ASP A 18 -21.08 14.94 12.49
CA ASP A 18 -21.82 15.55 13.60
C ASP A 18 -20.94 15.84 14.84
N GLY A 19 -19.63 15.52 14.77
CA GLY A 19 -18.66 15.84 15.82
C GLY A 19 -18.35 14.71 16.80
N ASN A 20 -18.87 13.50 16.57
CA ASN A 20 -18.53 12.33 17.40
C ASN A 20 -17.18 11.75 17.01
N ALA A 21 -16.12 12.11 17.76
CA ALA A 21 -14.76 11.61 17.53
C ALA A 21 -14.66 10.08 17.68
N GLY A 22 -15.38 9.47 18.64
CA GLY A 22 -15.37 8.02 18.85
C GLY A 22 -15.94 7.22 17.66
N ALA A 23 -16.77 7.84 16.81
CA ALA A 23 -17.20 7.21 15.56
C ALA A 23 -16.05 7.16 14.54
N PHE A 24 -15.19 8.16 14.51
CA PHE A 24 -13.99 8.13 13.67
C PHE A 24 -12.98 7.10 14.15
N ASP A 25 -12.78 6.96 15.47
CA ASP A 25 -11.88 5.94 16.02
C ASP A 25 -12.29 4.54 15.58
N GLN A 26 -13.59 4.25 15.47
CA GLN A 26 -14.07 2.96 14.93
C GLN A 26 -13.68 2.79 13.45
N LEU A 27 -13.75 3.85 12.63
CA LEU A 27 -13.25 3.82 11.26
C LEU A 27 -11.74 3.60 11.21
N VAL A 28 -10.98 4.24 12.09
CA VAL A 28 -9.52 4.04 12.21
C VAL A 28 -9.21 2.58 12.50
N VAL A 29 -9.80 1.99 13.54
CA VAL A 29 -9.60 0.59 13.90
C VAL A 29 -9.95 -0.35 12.73
N LYS A 30 -11.08 -0.10 12.08
CA LYS A 30 -11.58 -0.93 10.97
C LYS A 30 -10.66 -0.91 9.75
N TYR A 31 -10.10 0.27 9.42
CA TYR A 31 -9.34 0.47 8.18
C TYR A 31 -7.82 0.35 8.34
N THR A 32 -7.29 0.48 9.56
CA THR A 32 -5.84 0.38 9.81
C THR A 32 -5.19 -0.86 9.21
N PRO A 33 -5.68 -2.11 9.39
CA PRO A 33 -4.98 -3.28 8.86
C PRO A 33 -4.86 -3.26 7.32
N ARG A 34 -5.91 -2.80 6.63
CA ARG A 34 -5.93 -2.73 5.16
C ARG A 34 -5.03 -1.62 4.61
N LEU A 35 -5.09 -0.43 5.24
CA LEU A 35 -4.26 0.69 4.84
C LEU A 35 -2.79 0.44 5.19
N TYR A 36 -2.51 -0.22 6.32
CA TYR A 36 -1.17 -0.65 6.67
C TYR A 36 -0.58 -1.55 5.59
N GLY A 37 -1.30 -2.61 5.19
CA GLY A 37 -0.87 -3.51 4.13
C GLY A 37 -0.65 -2.78 2.80
N LEU A 38 -1.53 -1.83 2.43
CA LEU A 38 -1.36 -1.02 1.23
C LEU A 38 -0.09 -0.18 1.28
N VAL A 39 0.07 0.61 2.33
CA VAL A 39 1.20 1.54 2.48
C VAL A 39 2.52 0.79 2.61
N TYR A 40 2.55 -0.29 3.41
CA TYR A 40 3.74 -1.12 3.59
C TYR A 40 4.20 -1.77 2.28
N ASN A 41 3.30 -2.35 1.50
CA ASN A 41 3.66 -2.93 0.19
C ASN A 41 4.15 -1.87 -0.81
N MET A 42 3.85 -0.60 -0.60
CA MET A 42 4.35 0.51 -1.42
C MET A 42 5.68 1.06 -0.93
N THR A 43 5.92 1.15 0.39
CA THR A 43 7.11 1.77 0.99
C THR A 43 8.21 0.77 1.33
N SER A 44 7.81 -0.47 1.65
CA SER A 44 8.67 -1.54 2.19
C SER A 44 9.44 -1.13 3.46
N ASN A 45 8.87 -0.21 4.24
CA ASN A 45 9.46 0.31 5.48
C ASN A 45 8.37 0.53 6.53
N HIS A 46 8.57 -0.01 7.73
CA HIS A 46 7.56 0.03 8.81
C HIS A 46 7.43 1.40 9.46
N GLU A 47 8.54 2.10 9.65
CA GLU A 47 8.55 3.45 10.24
C GLU A 47 7.82 4.42 9.31
N ASP A 48 8.23 4.47 8.03
CA ASP A 48 7.54 5.26 7.00
C ASP A 48 6.04 4.91 6.92
N THR A 49 5.69 3.62 7.07
CA THR A 49 4.29 3.16 7.02
C THR A 49 3.48 3.69 8.19
N ASN A 50 4.02 3.62 9.41
CA ASN A 50 3.35 4.12 10.61
C ASN A 50 3.16 5.64 10.56
N ASP A 51 4.18 6.38 10.16
CA ASP A 51 4.11 7.83 10.01
C ASP A 51 3.07 8.24 8.96
N LEU A 52 3.10 7.58 7.81
CA LEU A 52 2.12 7.82 6.75
C LEU A 52 0.69 7.50 7.19
N LEU A 53 0.46 6.40 7.94
CA LEU A 53 -0.87 6.07 8.44
C LEU A 53 -1.40 7.13 9.40
N GLN A 54 -0.57 7.64 10.30
CA GLN A 54 -0.94 8.74 11.19
C GLN A 54 -1.35 9.98 10.39
N ASP A 55 -0.56 10.35 9.39
CA ASP A 55 -0.84 11.49 8.51
C ASP A 55 -2.11 11.27 7.66
N ILE A 56 -2.31 10.05 7.12
CA ILE A 56 -3.49 9.66 6.35
C ILE A 56 -4.75 9.83 7.18
N PHE A 57 -4.80 9.26 8.40
CA PHE A 57 -5.96 9.38 9.26
C PHE A 57 -6.18 10.80 9.75
N SER A 58 -5.12 11.54 10.07
CA SER A 58 -5.20 12.98 10.39
C SER A 58 -5.80 13.79 9.23
N LYS A 59 -5.35 13.53 8.00
CA LYS A 59 -5.89 14.16 6.79
C LYS A 59 -7.35 13.77 6.56
N ALA A 60 -7.70 12.49 6.73
CA ALA A 60 -9.05 11.99 6.61
C ALA A 60 -9.98 12.66 7.60
N TYR A 61 -9.61 12.72 8.88
CA TYR A 61 -10.41 13.39 9.93
C TYR A 61 -10.68 14.86 9.61
N LYS A 62 -9.63 15.60 9.20
CA LYS A 62 -9.78 17.03 8.81
C LYS A 62 -10.67 17.21 7.58
N SER A 63 -10.74 16.21 6.69
CA SER A 63 -11.46 16.30 5.41
C SER A 63 -12.84 15.66 5.44
N ILE A 64 -13.20 14.89 6.49
CA ILE A 64 -14.43 14.08 6.52
C ILE A 64 -15.70 14.91 6.44
N ARG A 65 -15.68 16.15 6.96
CA ARG A 65 -16.82 17.07 6.84
C ARG A 65 -17.16 17.42 5.39
N GLY A 66 -16.17 17.34 4.48
CA GLY A 66 -16.36 17.56 3.05
C GLY A 66 -16.70 16.28 2.27
N PHE A 67 -16.71 15.12 2.91
CA PHE A 67 -17.07 13.86 2.27
C PHE A 67 -18.58 13.81 1.99
N ARG A 68 -18.96 13.75 0.71
CA ARG A 68 -20.37 13.83 0.26
C ARG A 68 -20.97 12.49 -0.16
N GLY A 69 -20.30 11.37 0.12
CA GLY A 69 -20.80 10.03 -0.23
C GLY A 69 -20.87 9.74 -1.74
N LYS A 70 -20.12 10.48 -2.60
CA LYS A 70 -20.05 10.21 -4.04
C LYS A 70 -19.35 8.89 -4.37
N SER A 71 -18.59 8.35 -3.43
CA SER A 71 -17.98 7.02 -3.43
C SER A 71 -18.18 6.38 -2.06
N SER A 72 -17.86 5.09 -1.92
CA SER A 72 -17.78 4.49 -0.59
C SER A 72 -16.69 5.17 0.26
N PHE A 73 -16.83 5.12 1.59
CA PHE A 73 -15.77 5.60 2.49
C PHE A 73 -14.46 4.82 2.25
N TYR A 74 -14.58 3.53 1.95
CA TYR A 74 -13.47 2.67 1.55
C TYR A 74 -12.67 3.27 0.38
N THR A 75 -13.32 3.56 -0.75
CA THR A 75 -12.68 4.14 -1.93
C THR A 75 -12.06 5.51 -1.61
N TRP A 76 -12.74 6.32 -0.81
CA TRP A 76 -12.28 7.65 -0.45
C TRP A 76 -11.03 7.63 0.42
N ILE A 77 -11.00 6.80 1.48
CA ILE A 77 -9.83 6.70 2.37
C ILE A 77 -8.63 6.09 1.66
N HIS A 78 -8.86 5.11 0.77
CA HIS A 78 -7.80 4.53 -0.06
C HIS A 78 -7.24 5.55 -1.05
N SER A 79 -8.05 6.45 -1.61
CA SER A 79 -7.56 7.53 -2.46
C SER A 79 -6.64 8.48 -1.68
N ILE A 80 -6.98 8.82 -0.44
CA ILE A 80 -6.10 9.63 0.43
C ILE A 80 -4.79 8.88 0.66
N ALA A 81 -4.86 7.61 1.05
CA ALA A 81 -3.70 6.79 1.37
C ALA A 81 -2.74 6.65 0.19
N VAL A 82 -3.25 6.24 -0.98
CA VAL A 82 -2.41 6.06 -2.19
C VAL A 82 -1.77 7.36 -2.61
N ASN A 83 -2.54 8.47 -2.67
CA ASN A 83 -2.01 9.76 -3.10
C ASN A 83 -0.92 10.29 -2.15
N MET A 84 -1.11 10.14 -0.83
CA MET A 84 -0.11 10.56 0.16
C MET A 84 1.14 9.69 0.06
N THR A 85 0.99 8.38 -0.08
CA THR A 85 2.13 7.45 -0.24
C THR A 85 2.90 7.72 -1.53
N LEU A 86 2.23 7.90 -2.68
CA LEU A 86 2.89 8.25 -3.94
C LEU A 86 3.63 9.58 -3.85
N ASN A 87 3.06 10.59 -3.19
CA ASN A 87 3.72 11.88 -2.97
C ASN A 87 4.95 11.76 -2.07
N PHE A 88 4.87 10.93 -1.03
CA PHE A 88 6.00 10.63 -0.15
C PHE A 88 7.14 9.97 -0.93
N LEU A 89 6.86 8.92 -1.69
CA LEU A 89 7.84 8.19 -2.49
C LEU A 89 8.51 9.11 -3.55
N LYS A 90 7.74 9.95 -4.23
CA LYS A 90 8.28 10.96 -5.17
C LYS A 90 9.22 11.96 -4.48
N LYS A 91 8.88 12.41 -3.27
CA LYS A 91 9.76 13.32 -2.50
C LYS A 91 11.04 12.61 -2.05
N ARG A 92 10.93 11.36 -1.61
CA ARG A 92 12.08 10.53 -1.21
C ARG A 92 13.01 10.28 -2.39
N GLY A 93 12.49 9.91 -3.56
CA GLY A 93 13.28 9.72 -4.79
C GLY A 93 14.03 11.00 -5.22
N ARG A 94 13.38 12.17 -5.16
CA ARG A 94 14.04 13.45 -5.46
C ARG A 94 15.15 13.79 -4.47
N ARG A 95 14.95 13.55 -3.17
CA ARG A 95 16.00 13.77 -2.15
C ARG A 95 17.19 12.86 -2.38
N PHE A 96 16.96 11.62 -2.78
CA PHE A 96 18.01 10.66 -3.09
C PHE A 96 18.84 11.12 -4.32
N HIS A 97 18.20 11.62 -5.38
CA HIS A 97 18.91 12.17 -6.54
C HIS A 97 19.71 13.46 -6.20
N LEU A 98 19.18 14.31 -5.34
CA LEU A 98 19.88 15.51 -4.89
C LEU A 98 21.03 15.19 -3.92
N SER A 99 20.93 14.07 -3.18
CA SER A 99 21.97 13.62 -2.25
C SER A 99 23.07 12.80 -2.93
N LEU A 100 22.85 12.31 -4.16
CA LEU A 100 23.90 11.65 -4.96
C LEU A 100 24.92 12.63 -5.53
N ASP A 101 24.60 13.92 -5.59
CA ASP A 101 25.54 14.99 -5.89
C ASP A 101 26.43 15.36 -4.68
N ASP A 102 26.09 14.90 -3.47
CA ASP A 102 26.84 15.03 -2.22
C ASP A 102 26.88 13.67 -1.47
N VAL A 103 27.94 12.89 -1.72
CA VAL A 103 28.51 11.83 -0.85
C VAL A 103 27.64 10.63 -0.42
N ASP A 104 28.14 9.44 -0.75
CA ASP A 104 28.06 8.14 -0.02
C ASP A 104 27.13 8.10 1.19
N ALA A 105 25.94 7.52 1.02
CA ALA A 105 25.14 7.08 2.13
C ALA A 105 24.64 5.64 1.91
N SER A 106 25.25 4.76 2.68
CA SER A 106 24.92 3.35 2.86
C SER A 106 23.43 3.07 2.93
N ILE A 107 22.98 2.22 2.01
CA ILE A 107 21.68 1.56 2.10
C ILE A 107 21.75 0.58 3.27
N GLN A 108 21.26 0.96 4.42
CA GLN A 108 20.94 0.01 5.48
C GLN A 108 19.56 -0.59 5.17
N ASN A 109 19.60 -1.81 4.61
CA ASN A 109 18.45 -2.71 4.61
C ASN A 109 18.12 -3.07 6.05
N ASP A 110 17.00 -2.57 6.57
CA ASP A 110 16.45 -3.03 7.84
C ASP A 110 16.02 -4.50 7.73
N LYS A 111 16.89 -5.37 8.25
CA LYS A 111 16.69 -6.84 8.30
C LYS A 111 15.72 -7.29 9.41
N LYS A 112 14.82 -6.46 9.84
CA LYS A 112 13.93 -6.79 10.97
C LYS A 112 12.48 -6.61 10.61
N PHE A 113 11.91 -7.60 9.90
CA PHE A 113 10.46 -7.85 10.02
C PHE A 113 10.01 -9.13 9.30
N LEU A 114 10.12 -10.23 9.99
CA LEU A 114 9.38 -11.46 9.74
C LEU A 114 9.06 -12.11 11.08
N GLU A 115 8.26 -11.41 11.87
CA GLU A 115 7.60 -12.01 13.04
C GLU A 115 6.15 -11.52 13.11
N VAL A 116 5.29 -12.10 12.29
CA VAL A 116 3.88 -12.32 12.66
C VAL A 116 3.40 -13.60 12.00
N THR A 117 3.19 -14.61 12.85
CA THR A 117 2.27 -15.74 12.79
C THR A 117 2.66 -17.00 12.03
N GLN A 118 2.98 -17.97 12.82
CA GLN A 118 2.36 -19.30 13.04
C GLN A 118 3.06 -20.50 12.45
N THR A 119 3.56 -21.33 13.40
CA THR A 119 3.60 -22.81 13.43
C THR A 119 3.57 -23.50 12.05
N SER A 120 4.72 -23.59 11.45
CA SER A 120 5.03 -24.57 10.43
C SER A 120 6.51 -24.93 10.52
N SER A 121 6.87 -26.11 10.06
CA SER A 121 8.21 -26.71 10.14
C SER A 121 9.32 -25.71 9.76
N PRO A 122 10.47 -25.67 10.48
CA PRO A 122 11.54 -24.68 10.29
C PRO A 122 12.07 -24.55 8.84
N VAL A 123 12.07 -25.62 8.07
CA VAL A 123 12.51 -25.66 6.67
C VAL A 123 11.49 -24.95 5.75
N ARG A 124 10.18 -25.13 5.99
CA ARG A 124 9.13 -24.44 5.24
C ARG A 124 9.07 -22.95 5.55
N GLU A 125 9.36 -22.56 6.79
CA GLU A 125 9.41 -21.15 7.20
C GLU A 125 10.57 -20.41 6.54
N ALA A 126 11.75 -21.04 6.45
CA ALA A 126 12.89 -20.47 5.76
C ALA A 126 12.61 -20.27 4.26
N ASP A 127 11.99 -21.24 3.59
CA ASP A 127 11.64 -21.15 2.17
C ASP A 127 10.55 -20.07 1.92
N LEU A 128 9.56 -19.98 2.79
CA LEU A 128 8.50 -18.96 2.69
C LEU A 128 9.04 -17.56 2.95
N SER A 129 9.96 -17.42 3.92
CA SER A 129 10.59 -16.12 4.23
C SER A 129 11.47 -15.64 3.09
N GLU A 130 12.21 -16.54 2.46
CA GLU A 130 13.04 -16.23 1.30
C GLU A 130 12.18 -15.84 0.08
N LEU A 131 11.09 -16.57 -0.18
CA LEU A 131 10.14 -16.23 -1.25
C LEU A 131 9.52 -14.86 -1.02
N GLN A 132 9.14 -14.55 0.22
CA GLN A 132 8.55 -13.25 0.58
C GLN A 132 9.56 -12.11 0.43
N ARG A 133 10.81 -12.32 0.84
CA ARG A 133 11.90 -11.37 0.63
C ARG A 133 12.10 -11.07 -0.86
N ARG A 134 12.16 -12.10 -1.69
CA ARG A 134 12.33 -11.97 -3.16
C ARG A 134 11.16 -11.25 -3.81
N LEU A 135 9.93 -11.55 -3.38
CA LEU A 135 8.74 -10.86 -3.87
C LEU A 135 8.80 -9.37 -3.52
N ASN A 136 9.18 -9.03 -2.29
CA ASN A 136 9.34 -7.64 -1.87
C ASN A 136 10.41 -6.93 -2.70
N GLU A 137 11.56 -7.56 -2.94
CA GLU A 137 12.62 -7.01 -3.79
C GLU A 137 12.13 -6.76 -5.23
N ALA A 138 11.40 -7.72 -5.81
CA ALA A 138 10.81 -7.56 -7.13
C ALA A 138 9.78 -6.43 -7.17
N MET A 139 8.94 -6.31 -6.15
CA MET A 139 7.97 -5.22 -5.99
C MET A 139 8.66 -3.86 -5.91
N MET A 140 9.79 -3.76 -5.20
CA MET A 140 10.54 -2.50 -5.07
C MET A 140 11.24 -2.06 -6.37
N LYS A 141 11.42 -2.96 -7.34
CA LYS A 141 11.93 -2.63 -8.68
C LYS A 141 10.85 -2.07 -9.62
N LEU A 142 9.57 -2.20 -9.28
CA LEU A 142 8.48 -1.56 -10.03
C LEU A 142 8.49 -0.04 -9.79
N SER A 143 7.99 0.73 -10.79
CA SER A 143 7.66 2.12 -10.52
C SER A 143 6.58 2.24 -9.44
N ASP A 144 6.52 3.36 -8.75
CA ASP A 144 5.55 3.58 -7.66
C ASP A 144 4.10 3.39 -8.14
N GLU A 145 3.78 3.83 -9.36
CA GLU A 145 2.46 3.67 -9.97
C GLU A 145 2.15 2.21 -10.34
N HIS A 146 3.13 1.46 -10.84
CA HIS A 146 2.97 0.02 -11.12
C HIS A 146 2.81 -0.77 -9.83
N ARG A 147 3.61 -0.46 -8.80
CA ARG A 147 3.52 -1.09 -7.48
C ARG A 147 2.17 -0.84 -6.82
N ALA A 148 1.64 0.40 -6.91
CA ALA A 148 0.32 0.73 -6.38
C ALA A 148 -0.80 -0.11 -7.02
N VAL A 149 -0.82 -0.25 -8.36
CA VAL A 149 -1.86 -1.06 -9.02
C VAL A 149 -1.74 -2.54 -8.72
N VAL A 150 -0.51 -3.08 -8.63
CA VAL A 150 -0.26 -4.48 -8.25
C VAL A 150 -0.73 -4.75 -6.83
N THR A 151 -0.40 -3.87 -5.88
CA THR A 151 -0.81 -3.99 -4.49
C THR A 151 -2.34 -3.98 -4.35
N MET A 152 -3.02 -3.03 -4.99
CA MET A 152 -4.48 -2.94 -4.92
C MET A 152 -5.16 -4.13 -5.60
N PHE A 153 -4.67 -4.59 -6.75
CA PHE A 153 -5.30 -5.66 -7.49
C PHE A 153 -4.99 -7.04 -6.93
N HIS A 154 -3.70 -7.40 -6.82
CA HIS A 154 -3.30 -8.77 -6.44
C HIS A 154 -3.31 -9.00 -4.92
N ILE A 155 -2.98 -8.01 -4.11
CA ILE A 155 -2.89 -8.18 -2.65
C ILE A 155 -4.22 -7.85 -1.98
N GLN A 156 -4.88 -6.76 -2.40
CA GLN A 156 -6.15 -6.34 -1.79
C GLN A 156 -7.40 -6.83 -2.53
N GLY A 157 -7.25 -7.41 -3.71
CA GLY A 157 -8.37 -7.98 -4.49
C GLY A 157 -9.34 -6.93 -5.04
N MET A 158 -8.89 -5.69 -5.26
CA MET A 158 -9.75 -4.62 -5.78
C MET A 158 -10.05 -4.79 -7.27
N PRO A 159 -11.29 -4.58 -7.72
CA PRO A 159 -11.61 -4.57 -9.14
C PRO A 159 -11.02 -3.33 -9.85
N HIS A 160 -10.75 -3.44 -11.17
CA HIS A 160 -10.19 -2.36 -11.98
C HIS A 160 -10.98 -1.04 -11.86
N ALA A 161 -12.32 -1.14 -11.85
CA ALA A 161 -13.20 0.01 -11.72
C ALA A 161 -13.01 0.78 -10.39
N GLU A 162 -12.66 0.09 -9.31
CA GLU A 162 -12.39 0.72 -8.02
C GLU A 162 -10.99 1.34 -8.00
N ILE A 163 -9.98 0.62 -8.50
CA ILE A 163 -8.62 1.12 -8.64
C ILE A 163 -8.60 2.39 -9.51
N SER A 164 -9.37 2.40 -10.61
CA SER A 164 -9.49 3.57 -11.50
C SER A 164 -10.00 4.81 -10.77
N LYS A 165 -11.00 4.65 -9.89
CA LYS A 165 -11.53 5.73 -9.04
C LYS A 165 -10.50 6.21 -8.00
N ILE A 166 -9.81 5.27 -7.34
CA ILE A 166 -8.79 5.57 -6.33
C ILE A 166 -7.65 6.37 -6.94
N LEU A 167 -7.15 5.96 -8.11
CA LEU A 167 -6.02 6.59 -8.79
C LEU A 167 -6.42 7.77 -9.67
N ASN A 168 -7.72 8.01 -9.89
CA ASN A 168 -8.26 9.00 -10.82
C ASN A 168 -7.69 8.85 -12.25
N VAL A 169 -7.70 7.62 -12.76
CA VAL A 169 -7.27 7.26 -14.13
C VAL A 169 -8.34 6.37 -14.81
N SER A 170 -8.24 6.16 -16.12
CA SER A 170 -9.14 5.23 -16.81
C SER A 170 -8.88 3.77 -16.42
N GLU A 171 -9.90 2.91 -16.52
CA GLU A 171 -9.70 1.46 -16.33
C GLU A 171 -8.73 0.86 -17.36
N GLY A 172 -8.66 1.42 -18.56
CA GLY A 172 -7.66 1.06 -19.57
C GLY A 172 -6.24 1.32 -19.07
N THR A 173 -6.02 2.46 -18.39
CA THR A 173 -4.73 2.79 -17.74
C THR A 173 -4.40 1.80 -16.62
N VAL A 174 -5.39 1.40 -15.82
CA VAL A 174 -5.17 0.38 -14.76
C VAL A 174 -4.75 -0.95 -15.40
N ARG A 175 -5.46 -1.41 -16.45
CA ARG A 175 -5.12 -2.66 -17.14
C ARG A 175 -3.73 -2.63 -17.76
N SER A 176 -3.37 -1.53 -18.45
CA SER A 176 -2.03 -1.40 -19.04
C SER A 176 -0.93 -1.39 -17.98
N ARG A 177 -1.10 -0.65 -16.88
CA ARG A 177 -0.16 -0.65 -15.77
C ARG A 177 0.01 -2.05 -15.15
N LEU A 178 -1.08 -2.79 -14.92
CA LEU A 178 -1.03 -4.16 -14.44
C LEU A 178 -0.31 -5.10 -15.41
N PHE A 179 -0.60 -4.97 -16.71
CA PHE A 179 0.06 -5.78 -17.73
C PHE A 179 1.58 -5.59 -17.71
N TYR A 180 2.05 -4.34 -17.74
CA TYR A 180 3.48 -4.06 -17.71
C TYR A 180 4.13 -4.42 -16.38
N ALA A 181 3.46 -4.17 -15.27
CA ALA A 181 3.95 -4.54 -13.94
C ALA A 181 4.11 -6.07 -13.80
N ASN A 182 3.09 -6.84 -14.21
CA ASN A 182 3.14 -8.30 -14.17
C ASN A 182 4.27 -8.85 -15.05
N ARG A 183 4.47 -8.27 -16.25
CA ARG A 183 5.57 -8.65 -17.12
C ARG A 183 6.94 -8.38 -16.49
N GLN A 184 7.10 -7.25 -15.82
CA GLN A 184 8.32 -6.93 -15.09
C GLN A 184 8.55 -7.92 -13.94
N LEU A 185 7.53 -8.20 -13.13
CA LEU A 185 7.63 -9.18 -12.03
C LEU A 185 8.00 -10.57 -12.54
N GLN A 186 7.38 -11.03 -13.64
CA GLN A 186 7.73 -12.31 -14.25
C GLN A 186 9.20 -12.38 -14.66
N ASN A 187 9.72 -11.34 -15.33
CA ASN A 187 11.12 -11.28 -15.73
C ASN A 187 12.06 -11.38 -14.52
N TYR A 188 11.77 -10.66 -13.43
CA TYR A 188 12.56 -10.74 -12.20
C TYR A 188 12.52 -12.12 -11.56
N LEU A 189 11.36 -12.75 -11.49
CA LEU A 189 11.20 -14.08 -10.90
C LEU A 189 11.87 -15.17 -11.77
N ASP A 190 11.85 -15.03 -13.09
CA ASP A 190 12.52 -15.96 -14.01
C ASP A 190 14.05 -15.85 -13.93
N GLU A 191 14.61 -14.66 -13.70
CA GLU A 191 16.04 -14.47 -13.43
C GLU A 191 16.47 -15.22 -12.16
N PHE A 192 15.69 -15.16 -11.10
CA PHE A 192 15.94 -15.90 -9.87
C PHE A 192 15.83 -17.41 -10.05
N ARG A 193 14.90 -17.89 -10.87
CA ARG A 193 14.77 -19.32 -11.17
C ARG A 193 15.97 -19.87 -11.93
N LYS A 194 16.62 -19.06 -12.78
CA LYS A 194 17.80 -19.43 -13.56
C LYS A 194 19.10 -19.33 -12.77
N ASN A 195 19.16 -18.46 -11.76
CA ASN A 195 20.31 -18.24 -10.89
C ASN A 195 19.89 -18.37 -9.42
N PRO A 196 19.64 -19.58 -8.91
CA PRO A 196 19.43 -19.76 -7.48
C PRO A 196 20.73 -19.37 -6.77
N VAL A 197 20.65 -18.42 -5.85
CA VAL A 197 21.80 -18.01 -5.02
C VAL A 197 22.21 -19.22 -4.20
N SER A 198 23.45 -19.67 -4.41
CA SER A 198 24.12 -20.75 -3.67
C SER A 198 24.33 -20.36 -2.23
#